data_21e50593d86f0061821ee8cf87177ef0
#
_entry.id   21e50593d86f0061821ee8cf87177ef0
#
_cell.length_a   1.000
_cell.length_b   1.000
_cell.length_c   1.000
_cell.angle_alpha   90.00
_cell.angle_beta   90.00
_cell.angle_gamma   90.00
#
_symmetry.space_group_name_H-M   'P 1'
#
loop_
_entity.id
_entity.type
_entity.pdbx_description
1 polymer ?
#
loop_
_entity_poly.entity_id
_entity_poly.type
_entity_poly.pdbx_seq_one_letter_code
_entity_poly.pdbx_strand_id
1 'polypeptide(L)'
;MIETGITIEGVAPYTDAEGIVRTSVHTYRDLGLILATYYIPEPKVKDKRVSIPFASGSVDLTEGAGYIPYEDREGISFEFVMKNRDYYDYNEKIQHINNMLHGRKLKLILDTDPSYYYNARLELDEEKHTKIFSKVKITGVAEPFKYDLIASNEPWLWNPFNFYTGHIEETTADVIVNGTKDVLIHGGAYLTSPTFYVYESQGLAVTFEDTVYQLPKTGTKAYELYRFPQIKVADKDTTLRFTGKGKVSVEYRGRYL
;
A
#
# COMPACT_ATOMS: atom_id res chain seq x y z
N MET A 1 14.25 24.30 -8.26
CA MET A 1 13.01 23.99 -7.51
C MET A 1 12.73 22.54 -7.84
N ILE A 2 12.73 21.66 -6.85
CA ILE A 2 12.38 20.25 -7.08
C ILE A 2 10.86 20.25 -7.29
N GLU A 3 10.43 19.95 -8.51
CA GLU A 3 9.01 19.90 -8.84
C GLU A 3 8.47 18.57 -8.31
N THR A 4 7.74 18.66 -7.23
CA THR A 4 7.14 17.53 -6.52
C THR A 4 5.87 17.07 -7.20
N GLY A 5 5.66 15.77 -7.24
CA GLY A 5 4.50 15.12 -7.83
C GLY A 5 4.04 13.92 -7.03
N ILE A 6 3.24 13.09 -7.68
CA ILE A 6 2.74 11.83 -7.14
C ILE A 6 2.93 10.76 -8.23
N THR A 7 3.53 9.64 -7.87
CA THR A 7 3.50 8.45 -8.72
C THR A 7 2.24 7.66 -8.41
N ILE A 8 1.46 7.35 -9.45
CA ILE A 8 0.19 6.63 -9.35
C ILE A 8 0.33 5.30 -10.11
N GLU A 9 0.25 4.18 -9.42
CA GLU A 9 0.28 2.84 -10.00
C GLU A 9 -1.12 2.22 -10.07
N GLY A 10 -1.33 1.34 -11.05
CA GLY A 10 -2.62 0.67 -11.28
C GLY A 10 -3.57 1.48 -12.16
N VAL A 11 -3.06 2.49 -12.87
CA VAL A 11 -3.83 3.26 -13.87
C VAL A 11 -4.24 2.37 -15.04
N ALA A 12 -5.23 2.81 -15.82
CA ALA A 12 -5.56 2.13 -17.08
C ALA A 12 -4.31 2.06 -17.96
N PRO A 13 -4.01 0.93 -18.60
CA PRO A 13 -2.89 0.84 -19.52
C PRO A 13 -2.95 1.92 -20.60
N TYR A 14 -1.86 2.63 -20.80
CA TYR A 14 -1.70 3.62 -21.85
C TYR A 14 -0.34 3.45 -22.52
N THR A 15 -0.22 3.96 -23.74
CA THR A 15 1.04 3.95 -24.49
C THR A 15 1.70 5.31 -24.36
N ASP A 16 2.93 5.34 -23.85
CA ASP A 16 3.71 6.58 -23.74
C ASP A 16 4.26 7.06 -25.09
N ALA A 17 4.97 8.19 -25.09
CA ALA A 17 5.54 8.78 -26.30
C ALA A 17 6.62 7.91 -26.97
N GLU A 18 7.19 6.96 -26.23
CA GLU A 18 8.20 6.00 -26.71
C GLU A 18 7.55 4.70 -27.22
N GLY A 19 6.22 4.58 -27.22
CA GLY A 19 5.48 3.40 -27.64
C GLY A 19 5.40 2.28 -26.60
N ILE A 20 5.76 2.55 -25.36
CA ILE A 20 5.76 1.56 -24.26
C ILE A 20 4.42 1.60 -23.54
N VAL A 21 3.84 0.42 -23.30
CA VAL A 21 2.61 0.30 -22.48
C VAL A 21 2.96 0.43 -21.02
N ARG A 22 2.33 1.39 -20.35
CA ARG A 22 2.51 1.71 -18.95
C ARG A 22 1.24 1.53 -18.15
N THR A 23 1.38 1.15 -16.87
CA THR A 23 0.30 1.06 -15.87
C THR A 23 0.60 1.92 -14.64
N SER A 24 1.63 2.75 -14.73
CA SER A 24 1.98 3.76 -13.72
C SER A 24 2.23 5.10 -14.40
N VAL A 25 1.91 6.18 -13.71
CA VAL A 25 2.05 7.54 -14.22
C VAL A 25 2.56 8.46 -13.11
N HIS A 26 3.46 9.37 -13.45
CA HIS A 26 3.89 10.43 -12.54
C HIS A 26 3.20 11.74 -12.94
N THR A 27 2.49 12.35 -11.97
CA THR A 27 1.63 13.51 -12.26
C THR A 27 2.37 14.67 -12.92
N TYR A 28 3.60 14.96 -12.49
CA TYR A 28 4.39 16.03 -13.09
C TYR A 28 5.05 15.62 -14.41
N ARG A 29 5.84 14.55 -14.40
CA ARG A 29 6.67 14.17 -15.56
C ARG A 29 5.85 13.73 -16.76
N ASP A 30 4.77 12.98 -16.53
CA ASP A 30 4.01 12.32 -17.60
C ASP A 30 2.74 13.11 -17.97
N LEU A 31 2.11 13.81 -17.00
CA LEU A 31 0.86 14.53 -17.21
C LEU A 31 1.02 16.05 -17.22
N GLY A 32 2.17 16.58 -16.82
CA GLY A 32 2.40 18.01 -16.69
C GLY A 32 1.56 18.67 -15.60
N LEU A 33 1.12 17.90 -14.60
CA LEU A 33 0.38 18.38 -13.43
C LEU A 33 1.35 18.79 -12.33
N ILE A 34 1.39 20.09 -12.03
CA ILE A 34 2.20 20.64 -10.95
C ILE A 34 1.38 20.55 -9.66
N LEU A 35 1.84 19.80 -8.68
CA LEU A 35 1.19 19.67 -7.39
C LEU A 35 1.30 20.99 -6.62
N ALA A 36 0.17 21.66 -6.38
CA ALA A 36 0.10 22.91 -5.64
C ALA A 36 -0.08 22.65 -4.14
N THR A 37 -0.99 21.75 -3.79
CA THR A 37 -1.23 21.35 -2.40
C THR A 37 -1.89 19.97 -2.36
N TYR A 38 -1.77 19.29 -1.23
CA TYR A 38 -2.49 18.06 -0.97
C TYR A 38 -2.95 17.99 0.48
N TYR A 39 -3.98 17.20 0.70
CA TYR A 39 -4.52 16.92 2.03
C TYR A 39 -4.85 15.44 2.14
N ILE A 40 -4.25 14.78 3.11
CA ILE A 40 -4.52 13.39 3.47
C ILE A 40 -4.89 13.40 4.96
N PRO A 41 -6.20 13.29 5.30
CA PRO A 41 -6.64 13.34 6.69
C PRO A 41 -6.18 12.12 7.46
N GLU A 42 -6.00 12.27 8.77
CA GLU A 42 -5.82 11.13 9.66
C GLU A 42 -7.09 10.27 9.69
N PRO A 43 -6.97 8.92 9.73
CA PRO A 43 -8.13 8.06 9.76
C PRO A 43 -8.82 8.14 11.12
N LYS A 44 -10.14 8.12 11.12
CA LYS A 44 -10.93 8.10 12.35
C LYS A 44 -10.93 6.71 12.98
N VAL A 45 -10.98 6.66 14.30
CA VAL A 45 -11.20 5.40 15.03
C VAL A 45 -12.66 4.96 14.81
N LYS A 46 -12.87 3.67 14.50
CA LYS A 46 -14.21 3.05 14.47
C LYS A 46 -14.69 2.86 15.90
N ASP A 47 -15.25 3.91 16.48
CA ASP A 47 -15.79 3.88 17.84
C ASP A 47 -17.03 2.98 17.90
N LYS A 48 -17.04 2.01 18.82
CA LYS A 48 -18.17 1.10 19.05
C LYS A 48 -18.57 1.13 20.51
N ARG A 49 -19.63 1.89 20.82
CA ARG A 49 -20.22 2.00 22.14
C ARG A 49 -21.60 1.40 22.22
N VAL A 50 -21.87 0.69 23.30
CA VAL A 50 -23.17 0.07 23.53
C VAL A 50 -23.77 0.64 24.81
N SER A 51 -24.93 1.25 24.69
CA SER A 51 -25.71 1.73 25.85
C SER A 51 -26.43 0.55 26.52
N ILE A 52 -26.28 0.45 27.83
CA ILE A 52 -27.00 -0.55 28.63
C ILE A 52 -28.21 0.14 29.27
N PRO A 53 -29.45 -0.39 29.10
CA PRO A 53 -30.63 0.18 29.73
C PRO A 53 -30.44 0.30 31.25
N PHE A 54 -30.83 1.44 31.81
CA PHE A 54 -30.76 1.76 33.25
C PHE A 54 -29.34 1.89 33.85
N ALA A 55 -28.27 1.77 33.07
CA ALA A 55 -26.90 2.06 33.49
C ALA A 55 -26.50 3.47 33.03
N SER A 56 -25.68 4.13 33.86
CA SER A 56 -25.06 5.41 33.46
C SER A 56 -23.88 5.16 32.52
N GLY A 57 -23.86 5.91 31.41
CA GLY A 57 -22.79 5.81 30.38
C GLY A 57 -23.00 4.68 29.38
N SER A 58 -21.95 4.31 28.70
CA SER A 58 -21.92 3.23 27.69
C SER A 58 -20.68 2.36 27.87
N VAL A 59 -20.78 1.10 27.46
CA VAL A 59 -19.63 0.19 27.40
C VAL A 59 -18.91 0.43 26.08
N ASP A 60 -17.62 0.70 26.15
CA ASP A 60 -16.75 0.85 24.99
C ASP A 60 -16.25 -0.54 24.53
N LEU A 61 -16.57 -0.92 23.30
CA LEU A 61 -16.18 -2.17 22.66
C LEU A 61 -15.23 -1.92 21.49
N THR A 62 -14.68 -0.72 21.37
CA THR A 62 -13.84 -0.32 20.24
C THR A 62 -12.66 -1.25 20.04
N GLU A 63 -12.00 -1.65 21.14
CA GLU A 63 -10.84 -2.55 21.13
C GLU A 63 -11.21 -4.04 21.34
N GLY A 64 -12.46 -4.41 21.15
CA GLY A 64 -12.94 -5.78 21.39
C GLY A 64 -12.23 -6.88 20.58
N ALA A 65 -11.54 -6.50 19.51
CA ALA A 65 -10.69 -7.41 18.71
C ALA A 65 -9.21 -7.41 19.13
N GLY A 66 -8.84 -6.70 20.23
CA GLY A 66 -7.47 -6.58 20.72
C GLY A 66 -6.60 -5.58 19.96
N TYR A 67 -7.21 -4.73 19.10
CA TYR A 67 -6.54 -3.62 18.41
C TYR A 67 -7.55 -2.51 18.12
N ILE A 68 -7.04 -1.30 17.85
CA ILE A 68 -7.86 -0.15 17.49
C ILE A 68 -8.22 -0.25 16.00
N PRO A 69 -9.51 -0.36 15.63
CA PRO A 69 -9.94 -0.33 14.23
C PRO A 69 -10.04 1.11 13.73
N TYR A 70 -9.69 1.34 12.47
CA TYR A 70 -9.78 2.65 11.83
C TYR A 70 -10.74 2.63 10.64
N GLU A 71 -11.35 3.78 10.37
CA GLU A 71 -12.11 4.05 9.15
C GLU A 71 -11.17 4.42 8.00
N ASP A 72 -11.67 4.31 6.78
CA ASP A 72 -10.96 4.80 5.62
C ASP A 72 -10.73 6.32 5.71
N ARG A 73 -9.68 6.82 5.08
CA ARG A 73 -9.37 8.25 4.99
C ARG A 73 -10.27 8.88 3.94
N GLU A 74 -11.41 9.39 4.35
CA GLU A 74 -12.34 10.10 3.48
C GLU A 74 -11.87 11.53 3.23
N GLY A 75 -12.05 12.01 1.99
CA GLY A 75 -11.76 13.38 1.60
C GLY A 75 -10.26 13.67 1.40
N ILE A 76 -9.48 12.66 1.02
CA ILE A 76 -8.14 12.94 0.46
C ILE A 76 -8.30 13.85 -0.75
N SER A 77 -7.42 14.84 -0.90
CA SER A 77 -7.48 15.76 -2.02
C SER A 77 -6.11 16.21 -2.49
N PHE A 78 -5.98 16.38 -3.78
CA PHE A 78 -4.78 16.84 -4.46
C PHE A 78 -5.17 17.96 -5.43
N GLU A 79 -4.59 19.13 -5.27
CA GLU A 79 -4.81 20.25 -6.17
C GLU A 79 -3.58 20.44 -7.06
N PHE A 80 -3.83 20.46 -8.35
CA PHE A 80 -2.80 20.62 -9.37
C PHE A 80 -3.02 21.88 -10.19
N VAL A 81 -1.92 22.45 -10.66
CA VAL A 81 -1.92 23.45 -11.72
C VAL A 81 -1.42 22.79 -13.00
N MET A 82 -2.15 22.97 -14.07
CA MET A 82 -1.83 22.46 -15.38
C MET A 82 -1.70 23.60 -16.38
N LYS A 83 -0.60 23.61 -17.15
CA LYS A 83 -0.44 24.52 -18.27
C LYS A 83 -1.08 23.89 -19.52
N ASN A 84 -1.92 24.63 -20.21
CA ASN A 84 -2.59 24.21 -21.44
C ASN A 84 -2.40 25.29 -22.53
N ARG A 85 -2.44 24.90 -23.79
CA ARG A 85 -2.32 25.82 -24.93
C ARG A 85 -3.63 26.57 -25.20
N ASP A 86 -4.73 25.84 -25.12
CA ASP A 86 -6.09 26.32 -25.35
C ASP A 86 -7.11 25.39 -24.69
N TYR A 87 -8.39 25.60 -24.91
CA TYR A 87 -9.47 24.78 -24.35
C TYR A 87 -9.53 23.36 -24.93
N TYR A 88 -9.07 23.14 -26.17
CA TYR A 88 -9.06 21.79 -26.75
C TYR A 88 -7.97 20.94 -26.12
N ASP A 89 -6.76 21.48 -25.97
CA ASP A 89 -5.64 20.83 -25.27
C ASP A 89 -6.00 20.50 -23.82
N TYR A 90 -6.73 21.43 -23.15
CA TYR A 90 -7.26 21.21 -21.80
C TYR A 90 -8.21 20.02 -21.77
N ASN A 91 -9.25 20.02 -22.61
CA ASN A 91 -10.27 18.96 -22.61
C ASN A 91 -9.66 17.59 -22.93
N GLU A 92 -8.73 17.51 -23.86
CA GLU A 92 -8.02 16.27 -24.20
C GLU A 92 -7.24 15.72 -23.00
N LYS A 93 -6.48 16.57 -22.33
CA LYS A 93 -5.72 16.19 -21.12
C LYS A 93 -6.63 15.73 -20.00
N ILE A 94 -7.70 16.44 -19.70
CA ILE A 94 -8.66 16.08 -18.65
C ILE A 94 -9.34 14.75 -18.97
N GLN A 95 -9.78 14.55 -20.18
CA GLN A 95 -10.39 13.28 -20.61
C GLN A 95 -9.39 12.12 -20.45
N HIS A 96 -8.13 12.34 -20.83
CA HIS A 96 -7.07 11.36 -20.67
C HIS A 96 -6.84 11.00 -19.19
N ILE A 97 -6.69 11.98 -18.32
CA ILE A 97 -6.52 11.82 -16.88
C ILE A 97 -7.70 11.04 -16.28
N ASN A 98 -8.93 11.46 -16.62
CA ASN A 98 -10.14 10.82 -16.11
C ASN A 98 -10.22 9.34 -16.51
N ASN A 99 -9.96 9.02 -17.77
CA ASN A 99 -9.97 7.64 -18.26
C ASN A 99 -8.91 6.76 -17.58
N MET A 100 -7.79 7.34 -17.17
CA MET A 100 -6.73 6.60 -16.48
C MET A 100 -7.02 6.34 -15.00
N LEU A 101 -7.61 7.31 -14.30
CA LEU A 101 -7.67 7.32 -12.83
C LEU A 101 -9.04 6.97 -12.27
N HIS A 102 -10.13 7.41 -12.92
CA HIS A 102 -11.46 7.46 -12.32
C HIS A 102 -11.95 6.08 -11.84
N GLY A 103 -12.34 6.02 -10.56
CA GLY A 103 -12.97 4.86 -9.94
C GLY A 103 -12.06 3.65 -9.71
N ARG A 104 -10.79 3.70 -10.08
CA ARG A 104 -9.85 2.57 -9.94
C ARG A 104 -9.25 2.51 -8.55
N LYS A 105 -8.90 1.29 -8.12
CA LYS A 105 -8.04 1.10 -6.94
C LYS A 105 -6.59 1.33 -7.38
N LEU A 106 -5.98 2.35 -6.83
CA LEU A 106 -4.67 2.88 -7.20
C LEU A 106 -3.73 2.86 -6.01
N LYS A 107 -2.42 2.77 -6.29
CA LYS A 107 -1.39 3.05 -5.29
C LYS A 107 -0.85 4.45 -5.52
N LEU A 108 -0.77 5.24 -4.47
CA LEU A 108 -0.28 6.62 -4.48
C LEU A 108 1.04 6.68 -3.73
N ILE A 109 2.10 7.10 -4.40
CA ILE A 109 3.44 7.31 -3.82
C ILE A 109 3.73 8.80 -3.95
N LEU A 110 3.91 9.47 -2.81
CA LEU A 110 4.24 10.89 -2.77
C LEU A 110 5.74 11.10 -2.93
N ASP A 111 6.18 12.03 -3.75
CA ASP A 111 7.60 12.39 -3.85
C ASP A 111 8.17 12.92 -2.53
N THR A 112 7.31 13.44 -1.65
CA THR A 112 7.66 13.91 -0.30
C THR A 112 7.79 12.79 0.72
N ASP A 113 7.24 11.58 0.43
CA ASP A 113 7.31 10.39 1.30
C ASP A 113 7.49 9.11 0.45
N PRO A 114 8.62 8.96 -0.27
CA PRO A 114 8.79 7.94 -1.31
C PRO A 114 8.94 6.52 -0.79
N SER A 115 9.10 6.35 0.52
CA SER A 115 9.23 5.04 1.17
C SER A 115 7.91 4.33 1.37
N TYR A 116 6.78 5.03 1.19
CA TYR A 116 5.44 4.51 1.47
C TYR A 116 4.47 4.73 0.32
N TYR A 117 3.41 3.94 0.31
CA TYR A 117 2.28 4.16 -0.59
C TYR A 117 0.94 4.07 0.14
N TYR A 118 -0.06 4.76 -0.40
CA TYR A 118 -1.46 4.64 0.00
C TYR A 118 -2.24 3.88 -1.05
N ASN A 119 -3.12 2.99 -0.63
CA ASN A 119 -4.16 2.43 -1.50
C ASN A 119 -5.35 3.38 -1.49
N ALA A 120 -5.76 3.86 -2.66
CA ALA A 120 -6.85 4.81 -2.78
C ALA A 120 -7.73 4.57 -4.01
N ARG A 121 -8.94 5.12 -4.00
CA ARG A 121 -9.77 5.34 -5.19
C ARG A 121 -9.88 6.82 -5.42
N LEU A 122 -9.57 7.24 -6.64
CA LEU A 122 -9.53 8.64 -7.02
C LEU A 122 -10.65 8.98 -7.99
N GLU A 123 -11.11 10.23 -7.88
CA GLU A 123 -12.12 10.85 -8.73
C GLU A 123 -11.70 12.28 -9.06
N LEU A 124 -11.96 12.70 -10.29
CA LEU A 124 -11.87 14.10 -10.65
C LEU A 124 -13.05 14.85 -10.01
N ASP A 125 -12.76 15.88 -9.20
CA ASP A 125 -13.78 16.62 -8.44
C ASP A 125 -14.08 17.97 -9.10
N GLU A 126 -13.11 18.87 -9.08
CA GLU A 126 -13.30 20.23 -9.55
C GLU A 126 -12.28 20.61 -10.62
N GLU A 127 -12.78 21.23 -11.70
CA GLU A 127 -12.01 21.71 -12.82
C GLU A 127 -12.26 23.20 -13.02
N LYS A 128 -11.21 24.00 -12.91
CA LYS A 128 -11.27 25.43 -13.26
C LYS A 128 -10.28 25.73 -14.34
N HIS A 129 -10.77 25.97 -15.54
CA HIS A 129 -9.93 26.22 -16.69
C HIS A 129 -9.91 27.68 -17.10
N THR A 130 -8.74 28.13 -17.48
CA THR A 130 -8.52 29.37 -18.23
C THR A 130 -7.81 29.05 -19.53
N LYS A 131 -7.66 30.03 -20.41
CA LYS A 131 -7.03 29.80 -21.71
C LYS A 131 -5.61 29.25 -21.62
N ILE A 132 -4.86 29.52 -20.55
CA ILE A 132 -3.43 29.19 -20.46
C ILE A 132 -3.12 28.29 -19.25
N PHE A 133 -3.83 28.50 -18.13
CA PHE A 133 -3.64 27.77 -16.88
C PHE A 133 -4.95 27.21 -16.38
N SER A 134 -4.91 26.03 -15.87
CA SER A 134 -6.08 25.37 -15.30
C SER A 134 -5.75 24.80 -13.94
N LYS A 135 -6.75 24.74 -13.07
CA LYS A 135 -6.68 24.05 -11.79
C LYS A 135 -7.45 22.74 -11.93
N VAL A 136 -6.86 21.68 -11.46
CA VAL A 136 -7.45 20.35 -11.44
C VAL A 136 -7.41 19.85 -10.01
N LYS A 137 -8.55 19.46 -9.47
CA LYS A 137 -8.66 18.88 -8.15
C LYS A 137 -9.06 17.42 -8.29
N ILE A 138 -8.27 16.56 -7.71
CA ILE A 138 -8.51 15.11 -7.63
C ILE A 138 -8.81 14.80 -6.17
N THR A 139 -9.92 14.14 -5.91
CA THR A 139 -10.34 13.71 -4.57
C THR A 139 -10.47 12.20 -4.50
N GLY A 140 -10.70 11.68 -3.31
CA GLY A 140 -10.93 10.25 -3.17
C GLY A 140 -10.99 9.77 -1.74
N VAL A 141 -10.94 8.43 -1.65
CA VAL A 141 -10.90 7.70 -0.38
C VAL A 141 -9.70 6.78 -0.37
N ALA A 142 -8.91 6.81 0.70
CA ALA A 142 -7.77 5.92 0.89
C ALA A 142 -8.00 4.95 2.06
N GLU A 143 -7.33 3.81 2.00
CA GLU A 143 -7.24 2.89 3.14
C GLU A 143 -6.64 3.61 4.35
N PRO A 144 -6.94 3.19 5.60
CA PRO A 144 -6.51 3.94 6.79
C PRO A 144 -5.00 4.00 6.96
N PHE A 145 -4.27 3.01 6.43
CA PHE A 145 -2.82 2.89 6.59
C PHE A 145 -2.08 3.21 5.31
N LYS A 146 -0.87 3.73 5.46
CA LYS A 146 0.16 3.66 4.45
C LYS A 146 1.03 2.40 4.66
N TYR A 147 1.63 1.92 3.60
CA TYR A 147 2.37 0.67 3.58
C TYR A 147 3.79 0.92 3.06
N ASP A 148 4.75 0.12 3.53
CA ASP A 148 6.08 0.13 2.95
C ASP A 148 6.03 -0.11 1.44
N LEU A 149 6.72 0.72 0.68
CA LEU A 149 6.78 0.58 -0.77
C LEU A 149 7.47 -0.72 -1.18
N ILE A 150 8.54 -1.08 -0.48
CA ILE A 150 9.31 -2.32 -0.70
C ILE A 150 8.82 -3.38 0.28
N ALA A 151 8.50 -4.58 -0.23
CA ALA A 151 8.19 -5.71 0.62
C ALA A 151 9.46 -6.42 1.09
N SER A 152 9.37 -7.17 2.19
CA SER A 152 10.49 -7.93 2.74
C SER A 152 11.10 -8.96 1.77
N ASN A 153 10.32 -9.42 0.79
CA ASN A 153 10.77 -10.35 -0.26
C ASN A 153 11.20 -9.66 -1.57
N GLU A 154 11.22 -8.33 -1.62
CA GLU A 154 11.72 -7.56 -2.76
C GLU A 154 13.18 -7.17 -2.54
N PRO A 155 13.99 -7.04 -3.60
CA PRO A 155 15.36 -6.55 -3.49
C PRO A 155 15.40 -5.14 -2.92
N TRP A 156 16.29 -4.91 -1.96
CA TRP A 156 16.49 -3.60 -1.41
C TRP A 156 16.99 -2.60 -2.48
N LEU A 157 16.37 -1.41 -2.51
CA LEU A 157 16.69 -0.34 -3.45
C LEU A 157 17.14 0.92 -2.70
N TRP A 158 18.21 1.59 -3.17
CA TRP A 158 18.74 2.80 -2.57
C TRP A 158 17.80 4.01 -2.68
N ASN A 159 17.05 4.17 -3.76
CA ASN A 159 16.25 5.36 -4.03
C ASN A 159 15.10 5.61 -3.04
N PRO A 160 14.29 4.60 -2.65
CA PRO A 160 13.24 4.79 -1.65
C PRO A 160 13.74 4.58 -0.22
N PHE A 161 15.05 4.34 0.02
CA PHE A 161 15.55 4.03 1.34
C PHE A 161 15.56 5.26 2.25
N ASN A 162 14.92 5.14 3.39
CA ASN A 162 14.94 6.16 4.44
C ASN A 162 16.05 5.85 5.45
N PHE A 163 17.10 6.69 5.49
CA PHE A 163 18.25 6.50 6.39
C PHE A 163 17.93 6.65 7.89
N TYR A 164 16.77 7.19 8.23
CA TYR A 164 16.35 7.34 9.63
C TYR A 164 15.49 6.18 10.14
N THR A 165 14.71 5.58 9.27
CA THR A 165 13.73 4.54 9.63
C THR A 165 13.90 3.24 8.87
N GLY A 166 14.71 3.24 7.80
CA GLY A 166 14.94 2.07 6.96
C GLY A 166 15.88 1.06 7.60
N HIS A 167 15.57 -0.21 7.44
CA HIS A 167 16.42 -1.34 7.83
C HIS A 167 17.02 -1.98 6.58
N ILE A 168 18.31 -2.35 6.65
CA ILE A 168 18.94 -3.19 5.63
C ILE A 168 18.69 -4.64 6.05
N GLU A 169 17.85 -5.34 5.29
CA GLU A 169 17.44 -6.70 5.60
C GLU A 169 17.97 -7.73 4.62
N GLU A 170 18.20 -8.94 5.10
CA GLU A 170 18.27 -10.08 4.21
C GLU A 170 16.88 -10.29 3.59
N THR A 171 16.82 -10.32 2.25
CA THR A 171 15.56 -10.56 1.55
C THR A 171 14.97 -11.90 1.93
N THR A 172 13.66 -11.91 2.21
CA THR A 172 12.87 -13.11 2.47
C THR A 172 12.31 -13.76 1.18
N ALA A 173 12.87 -13.40 0.02
CA ALA A 173 12.44 -13.88 -1.30
C ALA A 173 12.66 -15.40 -1.48
N ASP A 174 13.80 -15.90 -1.03
CA ASP A 174 14.25 -17.27 -1.28
C ASP A 174 14.64 -17.96 0.03
N VAL A 175 13.68 -18.19 0.90
CA VAL A 175 13.89 -18.93 2.14
C VAL A 175 13.92 -20.43 1.85
N ILE A 176 15.11 -21.01 1.83
CA ILE A 176 15.30 -22.44 1.70
C ILE A 176 15.32 -23.06 3.09
N VAL A 177 14.40 -24.00 3.33
CA VAL A 177 14.25 -24.73 4.60
C VAL A 177 14.71 -26.17 4.40
N ASN A 178 15.59 -26.66 5.28
CA ASN A 178 16.01 -28.05 5.34
C ASN A 178 16.20 -28.42 6.82
N GLY A 179 15.13 -28.90 7.45
CA GLY A 179 15.03 -29.13 8.88
C GLY A 179 14.35 -27.95 9.58
N THR A 180 15.09 -27.04 10.22
CA THR A 180 14.56 -25.87 10.92
C THR A 180 15.27 -24.61 10.44
N LYS A 181 14.52 -23.55 10.18
CA LYS A 181 15.06 -22.22 9.85
C LYS A 181 14.22 -21.12 10.49
N ASP A 182 14.88 -20.23 11.21
CA ASP A 182 14.26 -19.02 11.75
C ASP A 182 14.44 -17.86 10.77
N VAL A 183 13.36 -17.10 10.54
CA VAL A 183 13.31 -15.92 9.67
C VAL A 183 12.80 -14.76 10.51
N LEU A 184 13.59 -13.69 10.58
CA LEU A 184 13.23 -12.47 11.25
C LEU A 184 12.41 -11.59 10.31
N ILE A 185 11.30 -11.07 10.81
CA ILE A 185 10.48 -10.05 10.13
C ILE A 185 10.49 -8.80 10.99
N HIS A 186 10.96 -7.68 10.44
CA HIS A 186 10.88 -6.40 11.11
C HIS A 186 9.46 -5.84 11.02
N GLY A 187 8.89 -5.49 12.17
CA GLY A 187 7.49 -5.07 12.27
C GLY A 187 7.28 -3.61 11.88
N GLY A 188 6.11 -3.31 11.32
CA GLY A 188 5.60 -1.94 11.17
C GLY A 188 4.89 -1.47 12.43
N ALA A 189 4.38 -0.22 12.44
CA ALA A 189 3.70 0.33 13.62
C ALA A 189 2.36 -0.35 13.95
N TYR A 190 1.70 -0.97 12.97
CA TYR A 190 0.39 -1.60 13.13
C TYR A 190 0.37 -3.04 12.65
N LEU A 191 -0.48 -3.86 13.30
CA LEU A 191 -0.64 -5.28 13.02
C LEU A 191 -0.92 -5.56 11.54
N THR A 192 -0.08 -6.40 10.92
CA THR A 192 -0.33 -6.95 9.59
C THR A 192 0.08 -8.41 9.52
N SER A 193 -0.51 -9.17 8.60
CA SER A 193 -0.22 -10.59 8.42
C SER A 193 0.64 -10.78 7.18
N PRO A 194 1.76 -11.53 7.27
CA PRO A 194 2.57 -11.86 6.12
C PRO A 194 1.84 -12.79 5.15
N THR A 195 2.28 -12.77 3.89
CA THR A 195 1.83 -13.67 2.83
C THR A 195 2.97 -14.63 2.49
N PHE A 196 2.67 -15.91 2.38
CA PHE A 196 3.65 -16.96 2.10
C PHE A 196 3.44 -17.50 0.67
N TYR A 197 4.45 -17.40 -0.16
CA TYR A 197 4.49 -17.97 -1.50
C TYR A 197 5.31 -19.26 -1.44
N VAL A 198 4.65 -20.42 -1.47
CA VAL A 198 5.26 -21.74 -1.30
C VAL A 198 5.58 -22.32 -2.67
N TYR A 199 6.85 -22.43 -2.99
CA TYR A 199 7.34 -22.99 -4.26
C TYR A 199 7.54 -24.51 -4.18
N GLU A 200 8.07 -24.97 -3.03
CA GLU A 200 8.34 -26.39 -2.77
C GLU A 200 7.97 -26.71 -1.32
N SER A 201 7.38 -27.87 -1.08
CA SER A 201 7.00 -28.32 0.27
C SER A 201 7.07 -29.85 0.41
N GLN A 202 7.82 -30.29 1.40
CA GLN A 202 7.82 -31.66 1.93
C GLN A 202 7.63 -31.55 3.45
N GLY A 203 6.35 -31.45 3.89
CA GLY A 203 6.02 -31.21 5.28
C GLY A 203 6.46 -29.84 5.79
N LEU A 204 6.52 -28.82 4.90
CA LEU A 204 6.87 -27.47 5.28
C LEU A 204 5.77 -26.86 6.16
N ALA A 205 6.16 -26.28 7.26
CA ALA A 205 5.26 -25.59 8.18
C ALA A 205 5.94 -24.35 8.76
N VAL A 206 5.14 -23.35 9.17
CA VAL A 206 5.60 -22.19 9.92
C VAL A 206 4.97 -22.19 11.31
N THR A 207 5.78 -21.94 12.32
CA THR A 207 5.35 -21.80 13.71
C THR A 207 5.39 -20.34 14.11
N PHE A 208 4.29 -19.87 14.68
CA PHE A 208 4.14 -18.54 15.26
C PHE A 208 3.45 -18.68 16.61
N GLU A 209 4.02 -18.14 17.65
CA GLU A 209 3.54 -18.29 19.05
C GLU A 209 3.24 -19.76 19.27
N ASP A 210 3.60 -20.69 19.53
CA ASP A 210 3.28 -22.11 19.80
C ASP A 210 2.30 -22.78 18.79
N THR A 211 1.82 -22.06 17.76
CA THR A 211 0.89 -22.61 16.77
C THR A 211 1.61 -22.93 15.46
N VAL A 212 1.38 -24.14 14.96
CA VAL A 212 1.98 -24.65 13.73
C VAL A 212 0.99 -24.52 12.56
N TYR A 213 1.38 -23.82 11.51
CA TYR A 213 0.60 -23.64 10.28
C TYR A 213 1.25 -24.39 9.14
N GLN A 214 0.53 -25.34 8.55
CA GLN A 214 1.02 -26.15 7.44
C GLN A 214 1.06 -25.34 6.13
N LEU A 215 2.13 -25.52 5.37
CA LEU A 215 2.37 -24.87 4.09
C LEU A 215 2.54 -25.91 2.97
N PRO A 216 1.49 -26.67 2.63
CA PRO A 216 1.60 -27.71 1.60
C PRO A 216 1.77 -27.09 0.20
N LYS A 217 2.38 -27.84 -0.71
CA LYS A 217 2.46 -27.55 -2.13
C LYS A 217 1.87 -28.72 -2.89
N THR A 218 0.62 -28.62 -3.31
CA THR A 218 -0.14 -29.71 -3.90
C THR A 218 -0.45 -29.54 -5.39
N GLY A 219 -0.44 -28.30 -5.87
CA GLY A 219 -0.79 -27.96 -7.25
C GLY A 219 0.40 -27.89 -8.21
N THR A 220 0.08 -27.78 -9.50
CA THR A 220 1.06 -27.62 -10.60
C THR A 220 1.45 -26.15 -10.86
N LYS A 221 0.85 -25.20 -10.16
CA LYS A 221 1.19 -23.78 -10.25
C LYS A 221 2.63 -23.56 -9.82
N ALA A 222 3.24 -22.44 -10.25
CA ALA A 222 4.59 -22.09 -9.84
C ALA A 222 4.73 -22.00 -8.31
N TYR A 223 3.72 -21.49 -7.63
CA TYR A 223 3.64 -21.40 -6.17
C TYR A 223 2.20 -21.57 -5.68
N GLU A 224 2.04 -21.92 -4.39
CA GLU A 224 0.79 -21.81 -3.63
C GLU A 224 0.88 -20.60 -2.69
N LEU A 225 -0.23 -19.92 -2.47
CA LEU A 225 -0.30 -18.71 -1.66
C LEU A 225 -1.07 -19.00 -0.36
N TYR A 226 -0.44 -18.67 0.77
CA TYR A 226 -1.04 -18.79 2.10
C TYR A 226 -0.99 -17.46 2.84
N ARG A 227 -2.05 -17.17 3.55
CA ARG A 227 -2.14 -16.06 4.48
C ARG A 227 -2.92 -16.48 5.71
N PHE A 228 -2.31 -16.35 6.87
CA PHE A 228 -2.90 -16.72 8.15
C PHE A 228 -3.18 -15.44 8.95
N PRO A 229 -4.46 -15.04 9.13
CA PRO A 229 -4.80 -13.84 9.88
C PRO A 229 -4.35 -13.87 11.34
N GLN A 230 -4.06 -15.05 11.87
CA GLN A 230 -3.56 -15.27 13.23
C GLN A 230 -2.07 -14.88 13.38
N ILE A 231 -1.28 -15.00 12.31
CA ILE A 231 0.11 -14.55 12.28
C ILE A 231 0.09 -13.04 12.11
N LYS A 232 0.30 -12.33 13.22
CA LYS A 232 0.24 -10.86 13.25
C LYS A 232 1.60 -10.31 13.67
N VAL A 233 2.19 -9.51 12.80
CA VAL A 233 3.44 -8.77 13.04
C VAL A 233 3.09 -7.30 13.22
N ALA A 234 3.64 -6.66 14.24
CA ALA A 234 3.42 -5.26 14.59
C ALA A 234 4.75 -4.55 14.88
N ASP A 235 4.76 -3.69 15.87
CA ASP A 235 5.85 -2.80 16.31
C ASP A 235 7.14 -3.50 16.79
N LYS A 236 7.14 -4.83 16.85
CA LYS A 236 8.29 -5.62 17.31
C LYS A 236 8.74 -6.58 16.21
N ASP A 237 10.04 -6.79 16.17
CA ASP A 237 10.63 -7.84 15.38
C ASP A 237 10.04 -9.19 15.74
N THR A 238 9.62 -9.93 14.75
CA THR A 238 8.95 -11.22 14.93
C THR A 238 9.74 -12.31 14.22
N THR A 239 10.09 -13.37 14.95
CA THR A 239 10.74 -14.55 14.38
C THR A 239 9.70 -15.58 13.96
N LEU A 240 9.68 -15.92 12.68
CA LEU A 240 8.91 -17.01 12.14
C LEU A 240 9.80 -18.25 12.03
N ARG A 241 9.43 -19.34 12.70
CA ARG A 241 10.18 -20.60 12.67
C ARG A 241 9.59 -21.53 11.63
N PHE A 242 10.36 -21.81 10.59
CA PHE A 242 10.01 -22.78 9.57
C PHE A 242 10.59 -24.15 9.92
N THR A 243 9.80 -25.21 9.66
CA THR A 243 10.21 -26.60 9.83
C THR A 243 9.84 -27.43 8.61
N GLY A 244 10.53 -28.56 8.38
CA GLY A 244 10.33 -29.42 7.22
C GLY A 244 11.36 -29.19 6.12
N LYS A 245 10.98 -29.40 4.86
CA LYS A 245 11.86 -29.19 3.72
C LYS A 245 11.09 -28.50 2.59
N GLY A 246 11.67 -27.46 2.01
CA GLY A 246 11.04 -26.73 0.91
C GLY A 246 11.64 -25.34 0.66
N LYS A 247 10.97 -24.61 -0.24
CA LYS A 247 11.29 -23.23 -0.60
C LYS A 247 10.06 -22.36 -0.46
N VAL A 248 10.20 -21.25 0.27
CA VAL A 248 9.13 -20.28 0.52
C VAL A 248 9.66 -18.86 0.37
N SER A 249 8.82 -17.94 -0.12
CA SER A 249 9.03 -16.51 -0.04
C SER A 249 8.02 -15.93 0.95
N VAL A 250 8.46 -15.00 1.80
CA VAL A 250 7.61 -14.35 2.78
C VAL A 250 7.48 -12.89 2.39
N GLU A 251 6.30 -12.47 1.98
CA GLU A 251 5.99 -11.08 1.72
C GLU A 251 5.39 -10.43 2.95
N TYR A 252 6.03 -9.41 3.45
CA TYR A 252 5.56 -8.57 4.52
C TYR A 252 5.74 -7.10 4.15
N ARG A 253 4.77 -6.28 4.51
CA ARG A 253 4.82 -4.82 4.41
C ARG A 253 4.36 -4.21 5.72
N GLY A 254 5.17 -3.37 6.31
CA GLY A 254 4.79 -2.60 7.49
C GLY A 254 3.59 -1.70 7.21
N ARG A 255 2.84 -1.41 8.27
CA ARG A 255 1.68 -0.51 8.27
C ARG A 255 1.94 0.67 9.17
N TYR A 256 1.56 1.87 8.72
CA TYR A 256 1.71 3.13 9.45
C TYR A 256 0.48 4.01 9.24
N LEU A 257 0.21 4.91 10.17
CA LEU A 257 -0.80 5.98 9.99
C LEU A 257 -0.21 7.15 9.24
#